data_cd1fa7f3cbb5e26ca9c48604daf2d9e5
#
_entry.id   cd1fa7f3cbb5e26ca9c48604daf2d9e5
#
_cell.length_a   1.000
_cell.length_b   1.000
_cell.length_c   1.000
_cell.angle_alpha   90.00
_cell.angle_beta   90.00
_cell.angle_gamma   90.00
#
_symmetry.space_group_name_H-M   'P 1'
#
loop_
_entity.id
_entity.type
_entity.pdbx_description
1 polymer ?
#
loop_
_entity_poly.entity_id
_entity_poly.type
_entity_poly.pdbx_seq_one_letter_code
_entity_poly.pdbx_strand_id
1 'polypeptide(L)'
;MNSKESPFQFEKADDSSGFLLWQVTNLWQRGIKKALEKHELTHSQFVLLASVHWLTLAKQSVTQVLLSSHTKIDPMSTSTVLRSLQEKGLLKRQEHETDTRAKTVSLTDKGITLVNQAVKTVEQYDDEFFSPLAKESKDFNKKLVALLSRKLESE
;
A
#
# COMPACT_ATOMS: atom_id res chain seq x y z
N MET A 1 -19.15 30.30 -16.82
CA MET A 1 -18.72 30.84 -15.53
C MET A 1 -17.81 32.04 -15.77
N ASN A 2 -18.11 33.17 -15.16
CA ASN A 2 -17.22 34.30 -15.19
C ASN A 2 -15.94 33.99 -14.45
N SER A 3 -14.80 34.09 -15.11
CA SER A 3 -13.47 33.76 -14.58
C SER A 3 -13.04 34.55 -13.34
N LYS A 4 -13.83 35.52 -12.90
CA LYS A 4 -13.56 36.35 -11.71
C LYS A 4 -14.17 35.83 -10.39
N GLU A 5 -15.04 34.82 -10.45
CA GLU A 5 -15.73 34.29 -9.26
C GLU A 5 -15.30 32.85 -8.85
N SER A 6 -14.55 32.16 -9.71
CA SER A 6 -14.13 30.80 -9.43
C SER A 6 -12.80 30.78 -8.67
N PRO A 7 -12.73 30.09 -7.51
CA PRO A 7 -11.45 29.89 -6.79
C PRO A 7 -10.55 28.84 -7.45
N PHE A 8 -11.05 28.10 -8.44
CA PHE A 8 -10.32 27.00 -9.06
C PHE A 8 -9.41 27.48 -10.18
N GLN A 9 -8.19 26.90 -10.25
CA GLN A 9 -7.22 27.15 -11.31
C GLN A 9 -7.60 26.46 -12.64
N PHE A 10 -8.40 25.41 -12.56
CA PHE A 10 -8.76 24.56 -13.69
C PHE A 10 -10.20 24.82 -14.13
N GLU A 11 -10.43 24.81 -15.43
CA GLU A 11 -11.78 24.93 -16.00
C GLU A 11 -12.55 23.61 -15.95
N LYS A 12 -11.83 22.49 -16.04
CA LYS A 12 -12.38 21.12 -16.02
C LYS A 12 -11.80 20.32 -14.88
N ALA A 13 -12.61 19.44 -14.30
CA ALA A 13 -12.18 18.51 -13.26
C ALA A 13 -11.01 17.62 -13.74
N ASP A 14 -11.03 17.23 -15.02
CA ASP A 14 -9.99 16.37 -15.62
C ASP A 14 -8.63 17.05 -15.76
N ASP A 15 -8.55 18.36 -15.55
CA ASP A 15 -7.27 19.09 -15.53
C ASP A 15 -6.62 19.10 -14.15
N SER A 16 -7.31 18.62 -13.11
CA SER A 16 -6.79 18.55 -11.75
C SER A 16 -6.18 17.19 -11.43
N SER A 17 -4.84 17.11 -11.36
CA SER A 17 -4.13 15.89 -11.02
C SER A 17 -4.52 15.35 -9.64
N GLY A 18 -4.73 16.23 -8.66
CA GLY A 18 -5.14 15.83 -7.30
C GLY A 18 -6.53 15.21 -7.29
N PHE A 19 -7.49 15.79 -8.02
CA PHE A 19 -8.83 15.24 -8.10
C PHE A 19 -8.88 13.92 -8.88
N LEU A 20 -8.12 13.81 -9.96
CA LEU A 20 -7.99 12.56 -10.71
C LEU A 20 -7.38 11.46 -9.84
N LEU A 21 -6.32 11.76 -9.10
CA LEU A 21 -5.70 10.81 -8.19
C LEU A 21 -6.70 10.34 -7.11
N TRP A 22 -7.47 11.25 -6.56
CA TRP A 22 -8.53 10.93 -5.60
C TRP A 22 -9.55 9.95 -6.18
N GLN A 23 -10.06 10.24 -7.37
CA GLN A 23 -11.05 9.39 -8.04
C GLN A 23 -10.49 8.01 -8.38
N VAL A 24 -9.31 7.96 -8.99
CA VAL A 24 -8.64 6.71 -9.38
C VAL A 24 -8.35 5.87 -8.14
N THR A 25 -7.81 6.48 -7.09
CA THR A 25 -7.52 5.79 -5.83
C THR A 25 -8.77 5.17 -5.22
N ASN A 26 -9.87 5.90 -5.18
CA ASN A 26 -11.13 5.38 -4.63
C ASN A 26 -11.70 4.21 -5.45
N LEU A 27 -11.65 4.30 -6.78
CA LEU A 27 -12.11 3.21 -7.65
C LEU A 27 -11.22 1.97 -7.47
N TRP A 28 -9.91 2.16 -7.51
CA TRP A 28 -8.94 1.08 -7.36
C TRP A 28 -9.07 0.40 -6.00
N GLN A 29 -9.09 1.15 -4.92
CA GLN A 29 -9.23 0.60 -3.55
C GLN A 29 -10.54 -0.16 -3.37
N ARG A 30 -11.62 0.32 -3.94
CA ARG A 30 -12.93 -0.37 -3.88
C ARG A 30 -12.86 -1.74 -4.55
N GLY A 31 -12.23 -1.83 -5.69
CA GLY A 31 -12.03 -3.10 -6.41
C GLY A 31 -11.09 -4.05 -5.67
N ILE A 32 -9.98 -3.55 -5.13
CA ILE A 32 -9.07 -4.36 -4.29
C ILE A 32 -9.79 -4.91 -3.07
N LYS A 33 -10.57 -4.09 -2.37
CA LYS A 33 -11.36 -4.53 -1.21
C LYS A 33 -12.25 -5.70 -1.58
N LYS A 34 -12.97 -5.60 -2.69
CA LYS A 34 -13.84 -6.67 -3.19
C LYS A 34 -13.06 -7.93 -3.56
N ALA A 35 -11.94 -7.78 -4.25
CA ALA A 35 -11.08 -8.90 -4.63
C ALA A 35 -10.52 -9.65 -3.42
N LEU A 36 -10.21 -8.94 -2.33
CA LEU A 36 -9.64 -9.51 -1.12
C LEU A 36 -10.67 -10.17 -0.18
N GLU A 37 -11.97 -9.99 -0.41
CA GLU A 37 -13.03 -10.56 0.45
C GLU A 37 -12.89 -12.08 0.62
N LYS A 38 -12.60 -12.79 -0.46
CA LYS A 38 -12.40 -14.26 -0.42
C LYS A 38 -11.20 -14.71 0.43
N HIS A 39 -10.27 -13.80 0.70
CA HIS A 39 -9.11 -14.06 1.55
C HIS A 39 -9.31 -13.53 2.97
N GLU A 40 -10.46 -12.92 3.27
CA GLU A 40 -10.77 -12.31 4.57
C GLU A 40 -9.72 -11.29 5.02
N LEU A 41 -9.17 -10.54 4.07
CA LEU A 41 -8.18 -9.49 4.30
C LEU A 41 -8.75 -8.13 3.93
N THR A 42 -8.48 -7.13 4.77
CA THR A 42 -8.61 -5.73 4.37
C THR A 42 -7.46 -5.34 3.45
N HIS A 43 -7.59 -4.23 2.73
CA HIS A 43 -6.50 -3.74 1.88
C HIS A 43 -5.23 -3.45 2.68
N SER A 44 -5.34 -2.78 3.82
CA SER A 44 -4.19 -2.48 4.68
C SER A 44 -3.53 -3.74 5.24
N GLN A 45 -4.32 -4.75 5.61
CA GLN A 45 -3.80 -6.05 6.04
C GLN A 45 -3.01 -6.73 4.92
N PHE A 46 -3.55 -6.74 3.70
CA PHE A 46 -2.86 -7.28 2.54
C PHE A 46 -1.54 -6.55 2.27
N VAL A 47 -1.56 -5.22 2.23
CA VAL A 47 -0.36 -4.42 1.94
C VAL A 47 0.76 -4.71 2.93
N LEU A 48 0.44 -4.78 4.23
CA LEU A 48 1.45 -5.09 5.25
C LEU A 48 1.92 -6.54 5.17
N LEU A 49 1.00 -7.49 4.99
CA LEU A 49 1.36 -8.91 4.86
C LEU A 49 2.27 -9.15 3.65
N ALA A 50 1.93 -8.59 2.51
CA ALA A 50 2.72 -8.68 1.28
C ALA A 50 4.07 -7.98 1.42
N SER A 51 4.13 -6.84 2.10
CA SER A 51 5.37 -6.10 2.34
C SER A 51 6.32 -6.87 3.25
N VAL A 52 5.82 -7.51 4.31
CA VAL A 52 6.65 -8.38 5.16
C VAL A 52 7.25 -9.51 4.32
N HIS A 53 6.44 -10.15 3.50
CA HIS A 53 6.91 -11.24 2.64
C HIS A 53 7.97 -10.78 1.63
N TRP A 54 7.70 -9.67 0.94
CA TRP A 54 8.62 -9.06 -0.03
C TRP A 54 9.97 -8.73 0.59
N LEU A 55 9.98 -8.01 1.71
CA LEU A 55 11.20 -7.60 2.40
C LEU A 55 11.98 -8.80 2.96
N THR A 56 11.27 -9.83 3.43
CA THR A 56 11.89 -11.08 3.90
C THR A 56 12.58 -11.81 2.73
N LEU A 57 11.95 -11.90 1.59
CA LEU A 57 12.55 -12.50 0.38
C LEU A 57 13.77 -11.70 -0.11
N ALA A 58 13.75 -10.38 0.09
CA ALA A 58 14.89 -9.49 -0.20
C ALA A 58 15.99 -9.55 0.88
N LYS A 59 15.92 -10.50 1.81
CA LYS A 59 16.92 -10.71 2.89
C LYS A 59 17.05 -9.52 3.85
N GLN A 60 16.01 -8.73 4.01
CA GLN A 60 15.99 -7.64 4.97
C GLN A 60 15.42 -8.09 6.31
N SER A 61 15.95 -7.51 7.39
CA SER A 61 15.36 -7.64 8.72
C SER A 61 14.14 -6.71 8.79
N VAL A 62 12.96 -7.28 8.96
CA VAL A 62 11.70 -6.53 8.90
C VAL A 62 11.33 -6.02 10.28
N THR A 63 11.23 -4.70 10.42
CA THR A 63 10.77 -4.01 11.63
C THR A 63 9.49 -3.22 11.34
N GLN A 64 8.75 -2.85 12.39
CA GLN A 64 7.57 -1.99 12.23
C GLN A 64 7.93 -0.62 11.63
N VAL A 65 9.08 -0.07 12.01
CA VAL A 65 9.58 1.21 11.46
C VAL A 65 9.84 1.09 9.96
N LEU A 66 10.51 0.02 9.54
CA LEU A 66 10.75 -0.25 8.12
C LEU A 66 9.45 -0.41 7.36
N LEU A 67 8.47 -1.14 7.90
CA LEU A 67 7.17 -1.32 7.25
C LEU A 67 6.42 -0.01 7.09
N SER A 68 6.37 0.82 8.12
CA SER A 68 5.73 2.14 8.05
C SER A 68 6.37 3.03 6.98
N SER A 69 7.69 3.08 6.94
CA SER A 69 8.43 3.83 5.91
C SER A 69 8.21 3.27 4.50
N HIS A 70 8.23 1.95 4.35
CA HIS A 70 8.08 1.26 3.07
C HIS A 70 6.69 1.43 2.48
N THR A 71 5.65 1.29 3.29
CA THR A 71 4.24 1.33 2.85
C THR A 71 3.63 2.72 2.85
N LYS A 72 4.28 3.69 3.49
CA LYS A 72 3.72 5.04 3.74
C LYS A 72 2.48 5.05 4.64
N ILE A 73 2.22 3.95 5.34
CA ILE A 73 1.22 3.90 6.40
C ILE A 73 1.85 4.49 7.67
N ASP A 74 1.13 5.35 8.37
CA ASP A 74 1.63 5.95 9.61
C ASP A 74 1.95 4.89 10.68
N PRO A 75 2.87 5.19 11.63
CA PRO A 75 3.30 4.20 12.63
C PRO A 75 2.17 3.64 13.50
N MET A 76 1.20 4.45 13.88
CA MET A 76 0.08 4.02 14.72
C MET A 76 -0.84 3.05 13.97
N SER A 77 -1.22 3.38 12.74
CA SER A 77 -2.02 2.51 11.88
C SER A 77 -1.27 1.23 11.54
N THR A 78 0.04 1.31 11.28
CA THR A 78 0.90 0.14 11.06
C THR A 78 0.82 -0.81 12.26
N SER A 79 1.01 -0.31 13.47
CA SER A 79 0.94 -1.12 14.69
C SER A 79 -0.43 -1.77 14.87
N THR A 80 -1.51 -1.04 14.63
CA THR A 80 -2.89 -1.53 14.75
C THR A 80 -3.17 -2.66 13.76
N VAL A 81 -2.77 -2.51 12.52
CA VAL A 81 -2.98 -3.52 11.47
C VAL A 81 -2.12 -4.76 11.73
N LEU A 82 -0.86 -4.60 12.14
CA LEU A 82 0.00 -5.73 12.50
C LEU A 82 -0.57 -6.53 13.66
N ARG A 83 -1.15 -5.86 14.65
CA ARG A 83 -1.84 -6.53 15.76
C ARG A 83 -3.00 -7.39 15.26
N SER A 84 -3.82 -6.86 14.36
CA SER A 84 -4.94 -7.63 13.77
C SER A 84 -4.45 -8.85 13.00
N LEU A 85 -3.35 -8.74 12.26
CA LEU A 85 -2.74 -9.87 11.55
C LEU A 85 -2.15 -10.91 12.51
N GLN A 86 -1.58 -10.45 13.62
CA GLN A 86 -1.09 -11.34 14.68
C GLN A 86 -2.24 -12.12 15.34
N GLU A 87 -3.34 -11.46 15.63
CA GLU A 87 -4.56 -12.09 16.16
C GLU A 87 -5.15 -13.14 15.22
N LYS A 88 -5.04 -12.91 13.92
CA LYS A 88 -5.42 -13.89 12.89
C LYS A 88 -4.42 -15.06 12.76
N GLY A 89 -3.28 -15.01 13.44
CA GLY A 89 -2.24 -16.03 13.34
C GLY A 89 -1.44 -15.98 12.05
N LEU A 90 -1.38 -14.83 11.37
CA LEU A 90 -0.73 -14.67 10.06
C LEU A 90 0.71 -14.16 10.20
N LEU A 91 1.04 -13.50 11.30
CA LEU A 91 2.38 -13.02 11.58
C LEU A 91 2.70 -13.07 13.07
N LYS A 92 4.00 -12.94 13.36
CA LYS A 92 4.54 -12.81 14.70
C LYS A 92 5.31 -11.50 14.83
N ARG A 93 5.23 -10.90 16.01
CA ARG A 93 6.03 -9.73 16.37
C ARG A 93 6.89 -10.10 17.58
N GLN A 94 8.17 -9.76 17.51
CA GLN A 94 9.13 -10.00 18.59
C GLN A 94 9.90 -8.72 18.86
N GLU A 95 10.28 -8.50 20.13
CA GLU A 95 11.21 -7.44 20.47
C GLU A 95 12.58 -7.76 19.88
N HIS A 96 13.28 -6.72 19.40
CA HIS A 96 14.65 -6.88 18.93
C HIS A 96 15.57 -7.25 20.09
N GLU A 97 16.50 -8.19 19.88
CA GLU A 97 17.39 -8.71 20.94
C GLU A 97 18.24 -7.62 21.60
N THR A 98 18.65 -6.60 20.85
CA THR A 98 19.53 -5.52 21.33
C THR A 98 18.84 -4.17 21.46
N ASP A 99 17.72 -3.93 20.77
CA ASP A 99 16.93 -2.70 20.84
C ASP A 99 15.46 -3.04 21.07
N THR A 100 15.01 -2.92 22.32
CA THR A 100 13.63 -3.22 22.74
C THR A 100 12.57 -2.31 22.13
N ARG A 101 12.99 -1.20 21.47
CA ARG A 101 12.10 -0.30 20.72
C ARG A 101 11.82 -0.80 19.31
N ALA A 102 12.69 -1.65 18.76
CA ALA A 102 12.54 -2.21 17.42
C ALA A 102 11.82 -3.56 17.54
N LYS A 103 10.56 -3.61 17.08
CA LYS A 103 9.82 -4.87 16.98
C LYS A 103 10.06 -5.48 15.61
N THR A 104 10.57 -6.70 15.58
CA THR A 104 10.72 -7.48 14.36
C THR A 104 9.40 -8.16 13.99
N VAL A 105 9.18 -8.35 12.71
CA VAL A 105 7.96 -8.92 12.15
C VAL A 105 8.33 -10.05 11.21
N SER A 106 7.66 -11.19 11.37
CA SER A 106 7.82 -12.34 10.48
C SER A 106 6.46 -13.00 10.20
N LEU A 107 6.34 -13.64 9.04
CA LEU A 107 5.12 -14.37 8.70
C LEU A 107 5.14 -15.76 9.36
N THR A 108 3.96 -16.24 9.73
CA THR A 108 3.73 -17.65 10.04
C THR A 108 3.57 -18.45 8.74
N ASP A 109 3.62 -19.78 8.81
CA ASP A 109 3.33 -20.64 7.64
C ASP A 109 1.95 -20.37 7.07
N LYS A 110 0.95 -20.15 7.93
CA LYS A 110 -0.40 -19.74 7.52
C LYS A 110 -0.38 -18.40 6.77
N GLY A 111 0.41 -17.45 7.26
CA GLY A 111 0.59 -16.14 6.63
C GLY A 111 1.23 -16.25 5.24
N ILE A 112 2.26 -17.06 5.09
CA ILE A 112 2.94 -17.31 3.81
C ILE A 112 1.97 -17.93 2.81
N THR A 113 1.23 -18.95 3.22
CA THR A 113 0.23 -19.59 2.35
C THR A 113 -0.82 -18.60 1.87
N LEU A 114 -1.37 -17.80 2.79
CA LEU A 114 -2.39 -16.81 2.45
C LEU A 114 -1.86 -15.70 1.55
N VAL A 115 -0.69 -15.14 1.85
CA VAL A 115 -0.14 -14.05 1.05
C VAL A 115 0.17 -14.49 -0.38
N ASN A 116 0.66 -15.72 -0.55
CA ASN A 116 0.92 -16.27 -1.88
C ASN A 116 -0.34 -16.34 -2.75
N GLN A 117 -1.47 -16.65 -2.15
CA GLN A 117 -2.76 -16.65 -2.84
C GLN A 117 -3.29 -15.24 -3.07
N ALA A 118 -3.23 -14.38 -2.05
CA ALA A 118 -3.75 -13.02 -2.12
C ALA A 118 -2.98 -12.14 -3.11
N VAL A 119 -1.65 -12.30 -3.21
CA VAL A 119 -0.83 -11.58 -4.20
C VAL A 119 -1.30 -11.87 -5.62
N LYS A 120 -1.55 -13.14 -5.95
CA LYS A 120 -2.06 -13.52 -7.28
C LYS A 120 -3.40 -12.84 -7.59
N THR A 121 -4.30 -12.81 -6.61
CA THR A 121 -5.61 -12.17 -6.75
C THR A 121 -5.47 -10.66 -6.99
N VAL A 122 -4.62 -9.99 -6.23
CA VAL A 122 -4.42 -8.54 -6.35
C VAL A 122 -3.70 -8.20 -7.66
N GLU A 123 -2.65 -8.93 -8.03
CA GLU A 123 -1.93 -8.69 -9.29
C GLU A 123 -2.84 -8.88 -10.50
N GLN A 124 -3.71 -9.89 -10.48
CA GLN A 124 -4.70 -10.07 -11.55
C GLN A 124 -5.66 -8.89 -11.64
N TYR A 125 -6.15 -8.40 -10.50
CA TYR A 125 -7.00 -7.21 -10.48
C TYR A 125 -6.25 -5.97 -10.98
N ASP A 126 -5.01 -5.78 -10.57
CA ASP A 126 -4.16 -4.66 -11.01
C ASP A 126 -3.93 -4.70 -12.51
N ASP A 127 -3.63 -5.87 -13.08
CA ASP A 127 -3.46 -6.04 -14.53
C ASP A 127 -4.71 -5.59 -15.29
N GLU A 128 -5.89 -5.94 -14.81
CA GLU A 128 -7.16 -5.52 -15.41
C GLU A 128 -7.40 -4.02 -15.23
N PHE A 129 -7.20 -3.50 -14.02
CA PHE A 129 -7.44 -2.09 -13.69
C PHE A 129 -6.53 -1.15 -14.49
N PHE A 130 -5.24 -1.48 -14.58
CA PHE A 130 -4.24 -0.66 -15.27
C PHE A 130 -4.11 -0.98 -16.76
N SER A 131 -4.89 -1.92 -17.29
CA SER A 131 -4.84 -2.30 -18.70
C SER A 131 -5.03 -1.14 -19.69
N PRO A 132 -5.82 -0.08 -19.39
CA PRO A 132 -5.93 1.08 -20.29
C PRO A 132 -4.61 1.82 -20.54
N LEU A 133 -3.62 1.70 -19.65
CA LEU A 133 -2.30 2.31 -19.82
C LEU A 133 -1.47 1.62 -20.93
N ALA A 134 -1.73 0.34 -21.20
CA ALA A 134 -1.05 -0.45 -22.21
C ALA A 134 0.49 -0.32 -22.12
N LYS A 135 1.14 0.08 -23.20
CA LYS A 135 2.60 0.28 -23.26
C LYS A 135 3.12 1.45 -22.41
N GLU A 136 2.25 2.30 -21.91
CA GLU A 136 2.63 3.46 -21.10
C GLU A 136 2.74 3.14 -19.59
N SER A 137 2.49 1.90 -19.18
CA SER A 137 2.56 1.48 -17.77
C SER A 137 3.89 1.80 -17.11
N LYS A 138 5.01 1.59 -17.79
CA LYS A 138 6.35 1.87 -17.25
C LYS A 138 6.57 3.36 -17.02
N ASP A 139 6.11 4.21 -17.93
CA ASP A 139 6.21 5.66 -17.80
C ASP A 139 5.31 6.18 -16.68
N PHE A 140 4.12 5.62 -16.56
CA PHE A 140 3.22 5.90 -15.44
C PHE A 140 3.88 5.57 -14.09
N ASN A 141 4.49 4.40 -13.96
CA ASN A 141 5.20 4.00 -12.75
C ASN A 141 6.37 4.93 -12.43
N LYS A 142 7.13 5.38 -13.43
CA LYS A 142 8.21 6.38 -13.25
C LYS A 142 7.68 7.69 -12.67
N LYS A 143 6.52 8.15 -13.13
CA LYS A 143 5.88 9.37 -12.62
C LYS A 143 5.42 9.20 -11.18
N LEU A 144 4.85 8.05 -10.83
CA LEU A 144 4.50 7.74 -9.44
C LEU A 144 5.73 7.71 -8.53
N VAL A 145 6.82 7.07 -8.97
CA VAL A 145 8.09 7.04 -8.23
C VAL A 145 8.65 8.45 -8.03
N ALA A 146 8.57 9.31 -9.04
CA ALA A 146 9.01 10.71 -8.92
C ALA A 146 8.22 11.46 -7.83
N LEU A 147 6.91 11.22 -7.72
CA LEU A 147 6.08 11.80 -6.68
C LEU A 147 6.46 11.27 -5.29
N LEU A 148 6.76 9.98 -5.17
CA LEU A 148 7.17 9.34 -3.91
C LEU A 148 8.57 9.79 -3.45
N SER A 149 9.47 10.09 -4.38
CA SER A 149 10.84 10.52 -4.10
C SER A 149 10.96 11.99 -3.75
N ARG A 150 9.87 12.75 -3.85
CA ARG A 150 9.85 14.16 -3.46
C ARG A 150 10.17 14.27 -1.97
N LYS A 151 11.21 15.05 -1.64
CA LYS A 151 11.43 15.48 -0.26
C LYS A 151 10.31 16.46 0.08
N LEU A 152 9.43 16.07 0.99
CA LEU A 152 8.61 17.04 1.69
C LEU A 152 9.59 17.95 2.44
N GLU A 153 9.52 19.25 2.20
CA GLU A 153 10.22 20.21 3.05
C GLU A 153 9.75 19.89 4.49
N SER A 154 10.74 19.66 5.35
CA SER A 154 10.51 19.25 6.74
C SER A 154 9.55 20.22 7.41
N GLU A 155 8.44 19.70 7.87
CA GLU A 155 7.62 20.37 8.88
C GLU A 155 8.43 20.63 10.15
#